data_db6a5130c897bd7f3ee040fe6ec5b3f2
#
_entry.id   db6a5130c897bd7f3ee040fe6ec5b3f2
#
_cell.length_a   1.000
_cell.length_b   1.000
_cell.length_c   1.000
_cell.angle_alpha   90.00
_cell.angle_beta   90.00
_cell.angle_gamma   90.00
#
_symmetry.space_group_name_H-M   'P 1'
#
loop_
_entity.id
_entity.type
_entity.pdbx_description
1 polymer ?
#
loop_
_entity_poly.entity_id
_entity_poly.type
_entity_poly.pdbx_seq_one_letter_code
_entity_poly.pdbx_strand_id
1 'polypeptide(L)'
;MNEECIIADTLRIVDALRILNDLSDTAMTLFVVDNNGCMVGTLTDGDIRRALIGNYELDSRVRDVMFCEFAYIDENDLNIVSHIHELRNKHIKLIPVLDSEHHIKEIYNIEKLRSVLPIDVLSLIHI
;
A
#
# COMPACT_ATOMS: atom_id res chain seq x y z
N MET A 1 -8.61 -6.17 -7.75
CA MET A 1 -7.34 -6.01 -7.02
C MET A 1 -6.25 -5.58 -7.96
N ASN A 2 -5.46 -4.60 -7.56
CA ASN A 2 -4.37 -4.09 -8.38
C ASN A 2 -3.08 -4.86 -8.13
N GLU A 3 -2.96 -6.01 -8.76
CA GLU A 3 -1.76 -6.83 -8.59
C GLU A 3 -0.50 -6.16 -9.15
N GLU A 4 -0.65 -5.21 -10.04
CA GLU A 4 0.47 -4.50 -10.66
C GLU A 4 1.30 -3.70 -9.66
N CYS A 5 0.74 -3.35 -8.52
CA CYS A 5 1.45 -2.61 -7.49
C CYS A 5 2.01 -3.49 -6.36
N ILE A 6 1.95 -4.82 -6.52
CA ILE A 6 2.54 -5.75 -5.56
C ILE A 6 3.89 -6.21 -6.10
N ILE A 7 4.95 -6.03 -5.33
CA ILE A 7 6.31 -6.36 -5.76
C ILE A 7 7.02 -7.21 -4.70
N ALA A 8 8.03 -7.94 -5.14
CA ALA A 8 8.86 -8.73 -4.24
C ALA A 8 9.90 -7.85 -3.55
N ASP A 9 10.22 -8.17 -2.30
CA ASP A 9 11.20 -7.43 -1.52
C ASP A 9 12.63 -7.58 -2.04
N THR A 10 12.87 -8.56 -2.90
CA THR A 10 14.17 -8.82 -3.51
C THR A 10 14.43 -7.99 -4.77
N LEU A 11 13.45 -7.25 -5.26
CA LEU A 11 13.66 -6.37 -6.41
C LEU A 11 14.64 -5.25 -6.06
N ARG A 12 15.29 -4.73 -7.09
CA ARG A 12 16.16 -3.57 -6.95
C ARG A 12 15.32 -2.29 -7.03
N ILE A 13 15.86 -1.21 -6.49
CA ILE A 13 15.20 0.09 -6.56
C ILE A 13 14.90 0.48 -8.01
N VAL A 14 15.83 0.22 -8.93
CA VAL A 14 15.62 0.56 -10.35
C VAL A 14 14.42 -0.19 -10.94
N ASP A 15 14.21 -1.43 -10.54
CA ASP A 15 13.05 -2.21 -11.01
C ASP A 15 11.75 -1.62 -10.48
N ALA A 16 11.74 -1.21 -9.21
CA ALA A 16 10.59 -0.56 -8.60
C ALA A 16 10.26 0.77 -9.29
N LEU A 17 11.28 1.55 -9.64
CA LEU A 17 11.09 2.81 -10.37
C LEU A 17 10.43 2.59 -11.72
N ARG A 18 10.83 1.54 -12.43
CA ARG A 18 10.21 1.21 -13.71
C ARG A 18 8.73 0.89 -13.55
N ILE A 19 8.40 0.12 -12.51
CA ILE A 19 7.00 -0.21 -12.23
C ILE A 19 6.21 1.04 -11.88
N LEU A 20 6.75 1.91 -11.02
CA LEU A 20 6.09 3.16 -10.67
C LEU A 20 5.87 4.05 -11.88
N ASN A 21 6.83 4.09 -12.78
CA ASN A 21 6.71 4.86 -14.01
C ASN A 21 5.55 4.36 -14.88
N ASP A 22 5.34 3.05 -14.91
CA ASP A 22 4.26 2.45 -15.69
C ASP A 22 2.89 2.62 -15.05
N LEU A 23 2.83 2.91 -13.74
CA LEU A 23 1.59 3.09 -12.99
C LEU A 23 1.15 4.55 -12.92
N SER A 24 1.47 5.35 -13.88
CA SER A 24 1.44 6.82 -13.84
C SER A 24 0.13 7.49 -13.40
N ASP A 25 -0.97 6.79 -13.32
CA ASP A 25 -2.29 7.42 -13.11
C ASP A 25 -2.83 7.35 -11.69
N THR A 26 -2.15 6.67 -10.77
CA THR A 26 -2.70 6.41 -9.45
C THR A 26 -1.78 6.86 -8.34
N ALA A 27 -2.25 6.74 -7.12
CA ALA A 27 -1.41 6.92 -5.95
C ALA A 27 -0.23 5.97 -6.08
N MET A 28 0.97 6.53 -6.12
CA MET A 28 2.18 5.79 -6.48
C MET A 28 2.76 5.08 -5.28
N THR A 29 2.05 4.04 -4.84
CA THR A 29 2.48 3.20 -3.73
C THR A 29 2.62 1.76 -4.21
N LEU A 30 3.77 1.16 -3.94
CA LEU A 30 4.00 -0.26 -4.18
C LEU A 30 3.89 -1.01 -2.85
N PHE A 31 3.28 -2.18 -2.89
CA PHE A 31 3.12 -3.05 -1.73
C PHE A 31 4.13 -4.17 -1.83
N VAL A 32 4.96 -4.32 -0.81
CA VAL A 32 6.12 -5.20 -0.85
C VAL A 32 5.81 -6.49 -0.10
N VAL A 33 6.04 -7.62 -0.75
CA VAL A 33 5.84 -8.95 -0.15
C VAL A 33 7.14 -9.73 -0.15
N ASP A 34 7.25 -10.67 0.79
CA ASP A 34 8.39 -11.56 0.88
C ASP A 34 8.19 -12.83 0.05
N ASN A 35 9.08 -13.80 0.18
CA ASN A 35 9.02 -15.06 -0.56
C ASN A 35 7.76 -15.88 -0.25
N ASN A 36 7.16 -15.66 0.89
CA ASN A 36 5.94 -16.36 1.30
C ASN A 36 4.67 -15.62 0.91
N GLY A 37 4.81 -14.48 0.27
CA GLY A 37 3.66 -13.66 -0.10
C GLY A 37 3.14 -12.77 1.03
N CYS A 38 3.84 -12.72 2.15
CA CYS A 38 3.45 -11.88 3.28
C CYS A 38 3.87 -10.44 3.02
N MET A 39 2.98 -9.49 3.30
CA MET A 39 3.32 -8.09 3.17
C MET A 39 4.35 -7.69 4.23
N VAL A 40 5.42 -7.05 3.77
CA VAL A 40 6.52 -6.65 4.66
C VAL A 40 6.80 -5.15 4.63
N GLY A 41 6.24 -4.43 3.67
CA GLY A 41 6.45 -3.00 3.61
C GLY A 41 5.70 -2.34 2.46
N THR A 42 5.89 -1.03 2.36
CA THR A 42 5.43 -0.23 1.22
C THR A 42 6.60 0.54 0.65
N LEU A 43 6.49 0.93 -0.60
CA LEU A 43 7.51 1.73 -1.26
C LEU A 43 6.85 2.77 -2.14
N THR A 44 7.16 4.04 -1.89
CA THR A 44 6.66 5.16 -2.68
C THR A 44 7.82 5.84 -3.40
N ASP A 45 7.49 6.70 -4.34
CA ASP A 45 8.47 7.54 -5.01
C ASP A 45 9.28 8.38 -4.01
N GLY A 46 8.61 8.89 -2.98
CA GLY A 46 9.27 9.64 -1.92
C GLY A 46 10.26 8.79 -1.12
N ASP A 47 9.93 7.53 -0.84
CA ASP A 47 10.84 6.62 -0.14
C ASP A 47 12.10 6.37 -0.96
N ILE A 48 11.94 6.18 -2.26
CA ILE A 48 13.07 5.96 -3.17
C ILE A 48 13.95 7.21 -3.22
N ARG A 49 13.32 8.37 -3.33
CA ARG A 49 14.05 9.63 -3.39
C ARG A 49 14.88 9.84 -2.13
N ARG A 50 14.29 9.61 -0.96
CA ARG A 50 15.01 9.72 0.31
C ARG A 50 16.15 8.72 0.41
N ALA A 51 15.94 7.49 -0.08
CA ALA A 51 16.98 6.47 -0.09
C ALA A 51 18.17 6.90 -0.94
N LEU A 52 17.93 7.42 -2.14
CA LEU A 52 19.00 7.87 -3.03
C LEU A 52 19.76 9.05 -2.43
N ILE A 53 19.06 9.96 -1.78
CA ILE A 53 19.69 11.07 -1.07
C ILE A 53 20.55 10.55 0.08
N GLY A 54 20.13 9.47 0.73
CA GLY A 54 20.86 8.84 1.82
C GLY A 54 21.96 7.87 1.38
N ASN A 55 22.37 7.94 0.11
CA ASN A 55 23.47 7.17 -0.46
C ASN A 55 23.17 5.70 -0.79
N TYR A 56 21.92 5.31 -0.82
CA TYR A 56 21.54 4.03 -1.41
C TYR A 56 21.67 4.12 -2.92
N GLU A 57 21.91 3.00 -3.56
CA GLU A 57 22.13 2.93 -5.00
C GLU A 57 20.90 2.36 -5.71
N LEU A 58 20.81 2.56 -7.02
CA LEU A 58 19.73 1.97 -7.81
C LEU A 58 19.72 0.45 -7.77
N ASP A 59 20.87 -0.18 -7.49
CA ASP A 59 20.99 -1.62 -7.33
C ASP A 59 20.65 -2.11 -5.91
N SER A 60 20.40 -1.21 -4.99
CA SER A 60 19.99 -1.58 -3.63
C SER A 60 18.65 -2.30 -3.67
N ARG A 61 18.44 -3.20 -2.72
CA ARG A 61 17.21 -3.99 -2.68
C ARG A 61 16.06 -3.19 -2.05
N VAL A 62 14.87 -3.43 -2.54
CA VAL A 62 13.66 -2.81 -2.02
C VAL A 62 13.54 -3.03 -0.50
N ARG A 63 13.85 -4.22 -0.03
CA ARG A 63 13.76 -4.56 1.40
C ARG A 63 14.63 -3.68 2.30
N ASP A 64 15.66 -3.07 1.76
CA ASP A 64 16.58 -2.23 2.53
C ASP A 64 16.10 -0.78 2.66
N VAL A 65 15.12 -0.38 1.85
CA VAL A 65 14.66 1.01 1.78
C VAL A 65 13.15 1.14 1.98
N MET A 66 12.40 0.07 1.98
CA MET A 66 10.94 0.10 2.13
C MET A 66 10.53 0.63 3.50
N PHE A 67 9.31 1.16 3.56
CA PHE A 67 8.71 1.62 4.80
C PHE A 67 8.01 0.45 5.47
N CYS A 68 8.45 0.07 6.67
CA CYS A 68 7.97 -1.12 7.37
C CYS A 68 6.81 -0.86 8.32
N GLU A 69 6.54 0.39 8.66
CA GLU A 69 5.46 0.74 9.59
C GLU A 69 4.16 1.10 8.84
N PHE A 70 3.87 0.35 7.80
CA PHE A 70 2.73 0.62 6.93
C PHE A 70 1.39 0.40 7.64
N ALA A 71 0.39 1.17 7.20
CA ALA A 71 -0.98 0.98 7.66
C ALA A 71 -1.64 -0.14 6.87
N TYR A 72 -2.44 -0.94 7.54
CA TYR A 72 -3.20 -2.01 6.88
C TYR A 72 -4.48 -2.28 7.69
N ILE A 73 -5.39 -3.04 7.07
CA ILE A 73 -6.61 -3.49 7.71
C ILE A 73 -6.58 -5.01 7.77
N ASP A 74 -6.87 -5.58 8.95
CA ASP A 74 -7.04 -7.02 9.11
C ASP A 74 -8.41 -7.41 8.54
N GLU A 75 -8.48 -8.47 7.74
CA GLU A 75 -9.74 -8.90 7.14
C GLU A 75 -10.81 -9.26 8.17
N ASN A 76 -10.39 -9.62 9.39
CA ASN A 76 -11.30 -9.98 10.48
C ASN A 76 -11.61 -8.83 11.42
N ASP A 77 -11.21 -7.62 11.06
CA ASP A 77 -11.40 -6.44 11.87
C ASP A 77 -12.88 -6.06 11.95
N LEU A 78 -13.43 -6.08 13.15
CA LEU A 78 -14.82 -5.72 13.39
C LEU A 78 -15.06 -4.21 13.31
N ASN A 79 -14.00 -3.42 13.34
CA ASN A 79 -14.06 -1.96 13.31
C ASN A 79 -13.48 -1.38 12.02
N ILE A 80 -13.60 -2.14 10.93
CA ILE A 80 -13.00 -1.77 9.65
C ILE A 80 -13.42 -0.36 9.19
N VAL A 81 -14.67 -0.01 9.44
CA VAL A 81 -15.22 1.29 9.03
C VAL A 81 -14.54 2.44 9.78
N SER A 82 -14.37 2.27 11.09
CA SER A 82 -13.67 3.27 11.92
C SER A 82 -12.22 3.44 11.47
N HIS A 83 -11.56 2.34 11.13
CA HIS A 83 -10.18 2.38 10.66
C HIS A 83 -10.07 3.08 9.31
N ILE A 84 -11.03 2.86 8.40
CA ILE A 84 -11.06 3.56 7.11
C ILE A 84 -11.18 5.07 7.32
N HIS A 85 -12.04 5.51 8.23
CA HIS A 85 -12.17 6.93 8.57
C HIS A 85 -10.86 7.52 9.09
N GLU A 86 -10.23 6.82 10.00
CA GLU A 86 -8.96 7.26 10.58
C GLU A 86 -7.88 7.41 9.51
N LEU A 87 -7.78 6.42 8.61
CA LEU A 87 -6.79 6.45 7.55
C LEU A 87 -7.06 7.55 6.54
N ARG A 88 -8.33 7.83 6.26
CA ARG A 88 -8.71 8.93 5.38
C ARG A 88 -8.24 10.27 5.96
N ASN A 89 -8.37 10.44 7.27
CA ASN A 89 -7.90 11.65 7.93
C ASN A 89 -6.39 11.81 7.88
N LYS A 90 -5.66 10.71 7.69
CA LYS A 90 -4.20 10.73 7.54
C LYS A 90 -3.76 10.87 6.10
N HIS A 91 -4.68 11.12 5.18
CA HIS A 91 -4.41 11.28 3.75
C HIS A 91 -3.82 10.03 3.09
N ILE A 92 -4.13 8.86 3.63
CA ILE A 92 -3.73 7.59 3.02
C ILE A 92 -4.73 7.28 1.92
N LYS A 93 -4.24 7.03 0.71
CA LYS A 93 -5.08 6.79 -0.47
C LYS A 93 -5.36 5.32 -0.73
N LEU A 94 -4.36 4.48 -0.59
CA LEU A 94 -4.47 3.05 -0.81
C LEU A 94 -4.23 2.32 0.50
N ILE A 95 -5.10 1.36 0.80
CA ILE A 95 -4.98 0.59 2.03
C ILE A 95 -5.10 -0.91 1.73
N PRO A 96 -4.11 -1.72 2.13
CA PRO A 96 -4.19 -3.15 1.94
C PRO A 96 -4.99 -3.81 3.04
N VAL A 97 -5.74 -4.84 2.67
CA VAL A 97 -6.42 -5.71 3.63
C VAL A 97 -5.64 -7.01 3.68
N LEU A 98 -5.20 -7.38 4.87
CA LEU A 98 -4.38 -8.57 5.09
C LEU A 98 -5.17 -9.65 5.82
N ASP A 99 -4.87 -10.91 5.50
CA ASP A 99 -5.43 -12.03 6.23
C ASP A 99 -4.60 -12.30 7.50
N SER A 100 -4.97 -13.38 8.23
CA SER A 100 -4.29 -13.74 9.47
C SER A 100 -2.81 -14.10 9.26
N GLU A 101 -2.42 -14.43 8.04
CA GLU A 101 -1.03 -14.74 7.69
C GLU A 101 -0.30 -13.58 7.03
N HIS A 102 -0.92 -12.40 7.04
CA HIS A 102 -0.39 -11.17 6.44
C HIS A 102 -0.29 -11.22 4.91
N HIS A 103 -1.05 -12.09 4.26
CA HIS A 103 -1.17 -12.06 2.81
C HIS A 103 -2.14 -10.96 2.40
N ILE A 104 -1.84 -10.28 1.30
CA ILE A 104 -2.70 -9.22 0.79
C ILE A 104 -3.93 -9.85 0.15
N LYS A 105 -5.10 -9.57 0.72
CA LYS A 105 -6.37 -10.04 0.18
C LYS A 105 -6.95 -9.05 -0.80
N GLU A 106 -6.82 -7.78 -0.51
CA GLU A 106 -7.39 -6.72 -1.32
C GLU A 106 -6.68 -5.42 -1.05
N ILE A 107 -6.75 -4.50 -2.01
CA ILE A 107 -6.24 -3.14 -1.85
C ILE A 107 -7.38 -2.20 -2.17
N TYR A 108 -7.79 -1.38 -1.20
CA TYR A 108 -8.85 -0.41 -1.39
C TYR A 108 -8.26 0.96 -1.73
N ASN A 109 -8.85 1.60 -2.72
CA ASN A 109 -8.57 3.00 -2.99
C ASN A 109 -9.59 3.84 -2.21
N ILE A 110 -9.16 4.48 -1.15
CA ILE A 110 -10.04 5.22 -0.25
C ILE A 110 -10.71 6.39 -0.96
N GLU A 111 -10.02 7.05 -1.88
CA GLU A 111 -10.61 8.15 -2.65
C GLU A 111 -11.76 7.67 -3.53
N LYS A 112 -11.58 6.53 -4.21
CA LYS A 112 -12.63 5.94 -5.03
C LYS A 112 -13.80 5.47 -4.21
N LEU A 113 -13.54 4.85 -3.07
CA LEU A 113 -14.61 4.46 -2.15
C LEU A 113 -15.44 5.67 -1.74
N ARG A 114 -14.77 6.78 -1.49
CA ARG A 114 -15.42 8.01 -1.11
C ARG A 114 -16.35 8.56 -2.19
N SER A 115 -15.98 8.39 -3.47
CA SER A 115 -16.78 8.92 -4.56
C SER A 115 -17.87 7.97 -5.06
N VAL A 116 -17.72 6.66 -4.85
CA VAL A 116 -18.63 5.67 -5.43
C VAL A 116 -19.47 4.90 -4.42
N LEU A 117 -19.22 5.09 -3.12
CA LEU A 117 -19.98 4.39 -2.09
C LEU A 117 -21.44 4.83 -2.13
N PRO A 118 -22.39 3.89 -2.21
CA PRO A 118 -23.80 4.21 -2.08
C PRO A 118 -24.11 4.84 -0.72
N ILE A 119 -25.19 5.60 -0.65
CA ILE A 119 -25.57 6.28 0.58
C ILE A 119 -25.80 5.28 1.72
N ASP A 120 -26.39 4.14 1.43
CA ASP A 120 -26.63 3.11 2.44
C ASP A 120 -25.33 2.56 3.02
N VAL A 121 -24.29 2.43 2.21
CA VAL A 121 -22.96 2.05 2.72
C VAL A 121 -22.40 3.15 3.59
N LEU A 122 -22.59 4.41 3.21
CA LEU A 122 -22.18 5.55 4.03
C LEU A 122 -22.94 5.57 5.36
N SER A 123 -24.21 5.16 5.35
CA SER A 123 -24.99 5.03 6.59
C SER A 123 -24.37 4.00 7.51
N LEU A 124 -23.91 2.88 6.99
CA LEU A 124 -23.19 1.87 7.79
C LEU A 124 -21.93 2.45 8.40
N ILE A 125 -21.26 3.34 7.69
CA ILE A 125 -20.04 3.99 8.16
C ILE A 125 -20.35 4.92 9.35
N HIS A 126 -21.53 5.45 9.42
CA HIS A 126 -21.93 6.38 10.47
C HIS A 126 -22.66 5.73 11.64
N ILE A 127 -22.95 4.47 11.52
CA ILE A 127 -23.56 3.70 12.60
C ILE A 127 -22.46 3.07 13.44
#